data_417a7101b1bafb6e6f6cdeb5bc65ddd8
#
_entry.id   417a7101b1bafb6e6f6cdeb5bc65ddd8
#
_cell.length_a   1.000
_cell.length_b   1.000
_cell.length_c   1.000
_cell.angle_alpha   90.00
_cell.angle_beta   90.00
_cell.angle_gamma   90.00
#
_symmetry.space_group_name_H-M   'P 1'
#
loop_
_entity.id
_entity.type
_entity.pdbx_description
1 polymer ?
#
loop_
_entity_poly.entity_id
_entity_poly.type
_entity_poly.pdbx_seq_one_letter_code
_entity_poly.pdbx_strand_id
1 'polypeptide(L)'
;MKTISKLKSVLVLMVFAAAIFSCSDSNETDYTGVNSIYVKTSEAPVMIASDSTPLKGSLTFTRAYDQPVALEMTVKYQTEGVKDLVTIRPAVVTLPAGSRSVDFEVVSNKKEISEAVLIEISVKEPLPQNDMQVKETLRVNVKPYLTAEDLTMEQQALLEGYKNKGVDLTKWIGVIPVKVTVDV
;
A
#
# COMPACT_ATOMS: atom_id res chain seq x y z
N MET A 1 22.26 -25.70 53.11
CA MET A 1 21.47 -26.16 51.93
C MET A 1 20.78 -25.06 51.09
N LYS A 2 20.97 -23.76 51.34
CA LYS A 2 20.33 -22.66 50.57
C LYS A 2 21.10 -22.16 49.33
N THR A 3 22.38 -22.44 49.24
CA THR A 3 23.30 -21.97 48.15
C THR A 3 23.20 -22.80 46.85
N ILE A 4 22.87 -24.08 46.95
CA ILE A 4 22.77 -25.00 45.80
C ILE A 4 21.52 -24.72 44.95
N SER A 5 20.43 -24.28 45.60
CA SER A 5 19.16 -23.92 44.91
C SER A 5 19.33 -22.69 44.03
N LYS A 6 20.07 -21.68 44.49
CA LYS A 6 20.32 -20.45 43.70
C LYS A 6 21.24 -20.70 42.50
N LEU A 7 22.19 -21.63 42.62
CA LEU A 7 23.09 -22.00 41.51
C LEU A 7 22.34 -22.72 40.38
N LYS A 8 21.37 -23.58 40.72
CA LYS A 8 20.53 -24.26 39.74
C LYS A 8 19.62 -23.29 38.96
N SER A 9 19.07 -22.28 39.65
CA SER A 9 18.23 -21.25 39.00
C SER A 9 19.05 -20.37 38.03
N VAL A 10 20.27 -20.02 38.36
CA VAL A 10 21.15 -19.22 37.48
C VAL A 10 21.57 -20.03 36.26
N LEU A 11 21.85 -21.35 36.41
CA LEU A 11 22.21 -22.20 35.31
C LEU A 11 21.04 -22.42 34.32
N VAL A 12 19.81 -22.55 34.82
CA VAL A 12 18.61 -22.66 33.97
C VAL A 12 18.37 -21.35 33.22
N LEU A 13 18.60 -20.18 33.84
CA LEU A 13 18.42 -18.89 33.18
C LEU A 13 19.46 -18.67 32.07
N MET A 14 20.72 -19.11 32.26
CA MET A 14 21.76 -19.05 31.22
C MET A 14 21.47 -19.95 30.02
N VAL A 15 20.88 -21.11 30.23
CA VAL A 15 20.51 -22.02 29.14
C VAL A 15 19.35 -21.47 28.31
N PHE A 16 18.40 -20.78 28.96
CA PHE A 16 17.30 -20.10 28.23
C PHE A 16 17.76 -18.88 27.42
N ALA A 17 18.76 -18.13 27.91
CA ALA A 17 19.32 -16.99 27.17
C ALA A 17 20.10 -17.41 25.94
N ALA A 18 20.71 -18.61 25.91
CA ALA A 18 21.43 -19.14 24.76
C ALA A 18 20.51 -19.68 23.64
N ALA A 19 19.27 -20.06 23.98
CA ALA A 19 18.34 -20.63 23.00
C ALA A 19 17.67 -19.59 22.09
N ILE A 20 17.73 -18.29 22.42
CA ILE A 20 17.15 -17.22 21.60
C ILE A 20 18.12 -16.62 20.56
N PHE A 21 19.38 -17.05 20.55
CA PHE A 21 20.36 -16.62 19.52
C PHE A 21 20.59 -17.63 18.40
N SER A 22 19.85 -18.73 18.37
CA SER A 22 20.04 -19.80 17.37
C SER A 22 18.96 -19.81 16.30
N CYS A 23 18.57 -18.65 15.76
CA CYS A 23 17.79 -18.56 14.53
C CYS A 23 18.33 -17.43 13.66
N SER A 24 19.55 -17.64 13.12
CA SER A 24 20.02 -16.85 11.98
C SER A 24 20.95 -17.72 11.13
N ASP A 25 20.40 -18.82 10.62
CA ASP A 25 20.90 -19.43 9.40
C ASP A 25 19.82 -19.27 8.32
N SER A 26 19.61 -18.03 7.91
CA SER A 26 19.14 -17.80 6.56
C SER A 26 20.37 -17.98 5.67
N ASN A 27 20.49 -19.13 5.02
CA ASN A 27 21.20 -19.25 3.76
C ASN A 27 20.47 -18.38 2.72
N GLU A 28 20.41 -17.07 2.98
CA GLU A 28 20.14 -16.09 1.95
C GLU A 28 21.36 -16.12 1.04
N THR A 29 21.25 -16.88 -0.04
CA THR A 29 22.15 -16.73 -1.18
C THR A 29 22.14 -15.23 -1.49
N ASP A 30 23.28 -14.57 -1.29
CA ASP A 30 23.46 -13.16 -1.61
C ASP A 30 23.09 -12.97 -3.09
N TYR A 31 21.83 -12.58 -3.33
CA TYR A 31 21.38 -12.26 -4.67
C TYR A 31 22.11 -10.99 -5.12
N THR A 32 23.07 -11.17 -6.02
CA THR A 32 23.91 -10.09 -6.56
C THR A 32 23.33 -9.49 -7.85
N GLY A 33 22.18 -9.96 -8.29
CA GLY A 33 21.50 -9.46 -9.49
C GLY A 33 20.85 -8.08 -9.33
N VAL A 34 20.13 -7.67 -10.35
CA VAL A 34 19.39 -6.41 -10.35
C VAL A 34 18.37 -6.38 -9.21
N ASN A 35 18.42 -5.33 -8.39
CA ASN A 35 17.46 -5.14 -7.30
C ASN A 35 16.14 -4.62 -7.87
N SER A 36 15.15 -5.49 -7.98
CA SER A 36 13.85 -5.18 -8.54
C SER A 36 12.96 -4.48 -7.52
N ILE A 37 12.34 -3.39 -7.94
CA ILE A 37 11.39 -2.59 -7.15
C ILE A 37 9.98 -2.92 -7.62
N TYR A 38 9.10 -3.26 -6.67
CA TYR A 38 7.69 -3.49 -6.89
C TYR A 38 6.89 -2.47 -6.10
N VAL A 39 6.04 -1.71 -6.79
CA VAL A 39 5.12 -0.74 -6.18
C VAL A 39 3.77 -1.40 -6.03
N LYS A 40 3.33 -1.65 -4.80
CA LYS A 40 2.15 -2.48 -4.52
C LYS A 40 1.21 -1.84 -3.51
N THR A 41 0.01 -2.37 -3.42
CA THR A 41 -0.96 -2.13 -2.35
C THR A 41 -1.57 -3.45 -1.92
N SER A 42 -1.92 -3.56 -0.64
CA SER A 42 -2.68 -4.68 -0.09
C SER A 42 -4.19 -4.45 -0.18
N GLU A 43 -4.61 -3.26 -0.57
CA GLU A 43 -6.00 -2.83 -0.70
C GLU A 43 -6.44 -2.86 -2.16
N ALA A 44 -7.75 -2.70 -2.41
CA ALA A 44 -8.23 -2.48 -3.77
C ALA A 44 -7.62 -1.19 -4.33
N PRO A 45 -7.02 -1.18 -5.53
CA PRO A 45 -6.37 -0.01 -6.11
C PRO A 45 -7.39 0.97 -6.68
N VAL A 46 -8.31 1.41 -5.84
CA VAL A 46 -9.39 2.36 -6.18
C VAL A 46 -9.43 3.46 -5.13
N MET A 47 -9.53 4.70 -5.60
CA MET A 47 -9.72 5.88 -4.76
C MET A 47 -10.93 6.67 -5.23
N ILE A 48 -11.55 7.42 -4.33
CA ILE A 48 -12.58 8.41 -4.66
C ILE A 48 -11.95 9.79 -4.58
N ALA A 49 -12.13 10.60 -5.61
CA ALA A 49 -11.45 11.89 -5.74
C ALA A 49 -11.73 12.86 -4.59
N SER A 50 -12.94 12.79 -3.98
CA SER A 50 -13.33 13.64 -2.84
C SER A 50 -13.01 13.03 -1.47
N ASP A 51 -12.63 11.73 -1.40
CA ASP A 51 -12.37 11.05 -0.14
C ASP A 51 -11.00 11.45 0.45
N SER A 52 -10.95 11.53 1.75
CA SER A 52 -9.74 11.82 2.52
C SER A 52 -9.00 10.57 2.97
N THR A 53 -9.59 9.39 2.79
CA THR A 53 -9.00 8.11 3.20
C THR A 53 -7.78 7.82 2.33
N PRO A 54 -6.57 7.71 2.91
CA PRO A 54 -5.38 7.40 2.13
C PRO A 54 -5.42 5.95 1.62
N LEU A 55 -4.98 5.73 0.38
CA LEU A 55 -4.65 4.41 -0.10
C LEU A 55 -3.22 4.07 0.36
N LYS A 56 -3.07 2.98 1.09
CA LYS A 56 -1.77 2.51 1.58
C LYS A 56 -1.05 1.74 0.48
N GLY A 57 0.18 2.14 0.21
CA GLY A 57 1.07 1.46 -0.71
C GLY A 57 2.38 1.07 -0.05
N SER A 58 3.11 0.18 -0.69
CA SER A 58 4.45 -0.23 -0.28
C SER A 58 5.39 -0.38 -1.47
N LEU A 59 6.66 -0.04 -1.25
CA LEU A 59 7.76 -0.42 -2.10
C LEU A 59 8.38 -1.70 -1.54
N THR A 60 8.52 -2.72 -2.36
CA THR A 60 9.22 -3.96 -2.00
C THR A 60 10.40 -4.20 -2.93
N PHE A 61 11.48 -4.74 -2.38
CA PHE A 61 12.76 -4.93 -3.05
C PHE A 61 13.18 -6.38 -3.00
N THR A 62 13.87 -6.85 -4.02
CA THR A 62 14.41 -8.22 -4.03
C THR A 62 15.51 -8.43 -2.98
N ARG A 63 16.26 -7.38 -2.64
CA ARG A 63 17.28 -7.42 -1.58
C ARG A 63 17.32 -6.12 -0.78
N ALA A 64 17.84 -6.20 0.43
CA ALA A 64 18.13 -5.04 1.26
C ALA A 64 19.41 -4.31 0.81
N TYR A 65 19.57 -3.08 1.23
CA TYR A 65 20.82 -2.31 1.13
C TYR A 65 21.40 -2.08 2.52
N ASP A 66 22.72 -2.02 2.63
CA ASP A 66 23.42 -1.74 3.89
C ASP A 66 23.31 -0.29 4.34
N GLN A 67 22.92 0.61 3.43
CA GLN A 67 22.69 2.02 3.69
C GLN A 67 21.25 2.40 3.33
N PRO A 68 20.68 3.42 4.01
CA PRO A 68 19.37 3.93 3.64
C PRO A 68 19.37 4.45 2.19
N VAL A 69 18.28 4.20 1.46
CA VAL A 69 18.11 4.65 0.08
C VAL A 69 16.86 5.53 -0.03
N ALA A 70 17.05 6.77 -0.47
CA ALA A 70 15.96 7.71 -0.73
C ALA A 70 15.45 7.56 -2.17
N LEU A 71 14.14 7.46 -2.34
CA LEU A 71 13.44 7.21 -3.60
C LEU A 71 12.36 8.28 -3.78
N GLU A 72 12.49 9.08 -4.83
CA GLU A 72 11.46 10.05 -5.20
C GLU A 72 10.32 9.34 -5.92
N MET A 73 9.09 9.54 -5.43
CA MET A 73 7.90 8.94 -6.04
C MET A 73 7.34 9.83 -7.14
N THR A 74 6.70 9.22 -8.14
CA THR A 74 6.05 9.92 -9.24
C THR A 74 4.68 9.35 -9.54
N VAL A 75 3.79 10.21 -10.06
CA VAL A 75 2.45 9.86 -10.53
C VAL A 75 2.33 10.24 -12.00
N LYS A 76 1.94 9.29 -12.84
CA LYS A 76 1.57 9.52 -14.23
C LYS A 76 0.06 9.41 -14.38
N TYR A 77 -0.54 10.38 -15.03
CA TYR A 77 -1.95 10.41 -15.36
C TYR A 77 -2.15 9.90 -16.78
N GLN A 78 -3.04 8.91 -16.97
CA GLN A 78 -3.31 8.34 -18.28
C GLN A 78 -4.29 9.20 -19.11
N THR A 79 -4.99 10.12 -18.45
CA THR A 79 -5.96 11.03 -19.09
C THR A 79 -5.27 12.38 -19.38
N GLU A 80 -5.32 12.81 -20.63
CA GLU A 80 -4.73 14.08 -21.06
C GLU A 80 -5.41 15.27 -20.36
N GLY A 81 -4.61 16.27 -20.00
CA GLY A 81 -5.10 17.47 -19.30
C GLY A 81 -5.37 17.29 -17.80
N VAL A 82 -5.42 16.06 -17.29
CA VAL A 82 -5.60 15.78 -15.86
C VAL A 82 -4.26 15.78 -15.16
N LYS A 83 -4.19 16.47 -14.01
CA LYS A 83 -3.01 16.55 -13.16
C LYS A 83 -3.39 16.83 -11.71
N ASP A 84 -2.48 16.50 -10.81
CA ASP A 84 -2.57 16.82 -9.39
C ASP A 84 -3.87 16.31 -8.70
N LEU A 85 -4.38 15.13 -9.08
CA LEU A 85 -5.51 14.50 -8.39
C LEU A 85 -5.12 13.89 -7.06
N VAL A 86 -3.87 13.43 -6.96
CA VAL A 86 -3.36 12.75 -5.77
C VAL A 86 -1.98 13.30 -5.39
N THR A 87 -1.64 13.12 -4.12
CA THR A 87 -0.30 13.39 -3.57
C THR A 87 0.21 12.13 -2.89
N ILE A 88 1.48 11.78 -3.09
CA ILE A 88 2.14 10.68 -2.38
C ILE A 88 2.82 11.24 -1.12
N ARG A 89 2.67 10.53 0.00
CA ARG A 89 3.25 10.90 1.30
C ARG A 89 4.03 9.73 1.92
N PRO A 90 5.30 9.92 2.25
CA PRO A 90 6.14 11.07 1.88
C PRO A 90 6.44 11.09 0.36
N ALA A 91 6.70 12.27 -0.22
CA ALA A 91 7.09 12.40 -1.64
C ALA A 91 8.44 11.73 -1.94
N VAL A 92 9.33 11.71 -0.93
CA VAL A 92 10.58 10.94 -0.94
C VAL A 92 10.46 9.86 0.11
N VAL A 93 10.41 8.63 -0.34
CA VAL A 93 10.32 7.43 0.50
C VAL A 93 11.74 6.94 0.78
N THR A 94 12.09 6.76 2.06
CA THR A 94 13.43 6.28 2.43
C THR A 94 13.35 4.82 2.88
N LEU A 95 13.93 3.92 2.08
CA LEU A 95 14.13 2.53 2.46
C LEU A 95 15.19 2.47 3.56
N PRO A 96 14.89 1.96 4.77
CA PRO A 96 15.89 1.82 5.82
C PRO A 96 16.98 0.80 5.47
N ALA A 97 18.17 0.98 6.00
CA ALA A 97 19.23 -0.02 5.90
C ALA A 97 18.75 -1.38 6.43
N GLY A 98 19.10 -2.45 5.74
CA GLY A 98 18.70 -3.82 6.10
C GLY A 98 17.23 -4.15 5.83
N SER A 99 16.41 -3.19 5.35
CA SER A 99 15.01 -3.41 5.02
C SER A 99 14.81 -3.78 3.55
N ARG A 100 13.78 -4.58 3.28
CA ARG A 100 13.31 -4.90 1.91
C ARG A 100 11.97 -4.28 1.59
N SER A 101 11.38 -3.52 2.50
CA SER A 101 10.09 -2.87 2.28
C SER A 101 10.01 -1.55 2.99
N VAL A 102 9.25 -0.63 2.42
CA VAL A 102 8.90 0.65 3.03
C VAL A 102 7.53 1.09 2.52
N ASP A 103 6.73 1.66 3.42
CA ASP A 103 5.36 2.06 3.14
C ASP A 103 5.27 3.53 2.71
N PHE A 104 4.21 3.83 1.96
CA PHE A 104 3.81 5.19 1.59
C PHE A 104 2.28 5.29 1.54
N GLU A 105 1.77 6.50 1.44
CA GLU A 105 0.35 6.76 1.31
C GLU A 105 0.06 7.58 0.05
N VAL A 106 -1.05 7.28 -0.61
CA VAL A 106 -1.60 8.08 -1.70
C VAL A 106 -2.84 8.79 -1.18
N VAL A 107 -2.82 10.12 -1.21
CA VAL A 107 -3.89 10.96 -0.66
C VAL A 107 -4.55 11.73 -1.78
N SER A 108 -5.87 11.75 -1.80
CA SER A 108 -6.63 12.57 -2.75
C SER A 108 -6.44 14.06 -2.45
N ASN A 109 -6.26 14.86 -3.50
CA ASN A 109 -6.24 16.32 -3.44
C ASN A 109 -7.64 16.95 -3.52
N LYS A 110 -8.69 16.11 -3.46
CA LYS A 110 -10.11 16.51 -3.48
C LYS A 110 -10.51 17.36 -4.69
N LYS A 111 -9.89 17.10 -5.84
CA LYS A 111 -10.29 17.73 -7.09
C LYS A 111 -11.50 17.01 -7.67
N GLU A 112 -12.46 17.78 -8.14
CA GLU A 112 -13.61 17.25 -8.85
C GLU A 112 -13.19 16.70 -10.21
N ILE A 113 -13.68 15.53 -10.55
CA ILE A 113 -13.54 14.87 -11.83
C ILE A 113 -14.90 14.34 -12.26
N SER A 114 -15.19 14.41 -13.54
CA SER A 114 -16.45 13.90 -14.12
C SER A 114 -16.36 12.41 -14.50
N GLU A 115 -15.15 11.93 -14.76
CA GLU A 115 -14.91 10.56 -15.22
C GLU A 115 -13.80 9.92 -14.39
N ALA A 116 -13.76 8.60 -14.41
CA ALA A 116 -12.71 7.85 -13.75
C ALA A 116 -11.35 8.07 -14.45
N VAL A 117 -10.32 8.34 -13.67
CA VAL A 117 -8.95 8.57 -14.13
C VAL A 117 -8.03 7.48 -13.64
N LEU A 118 -7.38 6.80 -14.58
CA LEU A 118 -6.33 5.84 -14.26
C LEU A 118 -5.02 6.58 -14.02
N ILE A 119 -4.41 6.35 -12.87
CA ILE A 119 -3.08 6.86 -12.54
C ILE A 119 -2.10 5.69 -12.37
N GLU A 120 -0.83 5.94 -12.66
CA GLU A 120 0.26 5.00 -12.44
C GLU A 120 1.28 5.62 -11.48
N ILE A 121 1.54 4.92 -10.40
CA ILE A 121 2.47 5.31 -9.33
C ILE A 121 3.74 4.50 -9.48
N SER A 122 4.88 5.19 -9.49
CA SER A 122 6.19 4.61 -9.69
C SER A 122 7.26 5.36 -8.90
N VAL A 123 8.47 4.82 -8.91
CA VAL A 123 9.67 5.56 -8.51
C VAL A 123 10.13 6.38 -9.70
N LYS A 124 10.54 7.62 -9.44
CA LYS A 124 11.05 8.54 -10.46
C LYS A 124 12.45 8.15 -10.91
N GLU A 125 12.68 8.19 -12.20
CA GLU A 125 14.00 8.00 -12.79
C GLU A 125 14.76 9.33 -12.91
N PRO A 126 16.12 9.32 -12.86
CA PRO A 126 16.99 8.15 -12.72
C PRO A 126 16.96 7.58 -11.29
N LEU A 127 17.06 6.25 -11.16
CA LEU A 127 17.10 5.58 -9.87
C LEU A 127 18.44 5.87 -9.16
N PRO A 128 18.45 5.93 -7.81
CA PRO A 128 19.63 6.34 -7.04
C PRO A 128 20.78 5.34 -7.09
N GLN A 129 20.51 4.08 -7.45
CA GLN A 129 21.54 3.04 -7.59
C GLN A 129 21.45 2.40 -8.97
N ASN A 130 22.60 2.13 -9.59
CA ASN A 130 22.69 1.58 -10.96
C ASN A 130 22.19 0.14 -11.07
N ASP A 131 22.09 -0.57 -9.96
CA ASP A 131 21.62 -1.96 -9.87
C ASP A 131 20.12 -2.06 -9.58
N MET A 132 19.41 -0.94 -9.56
CA MET A 132 17.95 -0.89 -9.38
C MET A 132 17.19 -0.95 -10.69
N GLN A 133 16.00 -1.55 -10.65
CA GLN A 133 15.03 -1.52 -11.73
C GLN A 133 13.61 -1.53 -11.19
N VAL A 134 12.75 -0.64 -11.68
CA VAL A 134 11.31 -0.74 -11.41
C VAL A 134 10.73 -1.88 -12.24
N LYS A 135 10.23 -2.91 -11.56
CA LYS A 135 9.67 -4.11 -12.20
C LYS A 135 8.15 -4.05 -12.28
N GLU A 136 7.52 -3.41 -11.31
CA GLU A 136 6.07 -3.30 -11.23
C GLU A 136 5.68 -1.92 -10.71
N THR A 137 4.71 -1.29 -11.38
CA THR A 137 4.12 -0.01 -11.00
C THR A 137 2.71 -0.24 -10.44
N LEU A 138 2.26 0.63 -9.55
CA LEU A 138 0.92 0.55 -8.98
C LEU A 138 -0.05 1.37 -9.84
N ARG A 139 -1.04 0.71 -10.42
CA ARG A 139 -2.13 1.37 -11.14
C ARG A 139 -3.32 1.55 -10.23
N VAL A 140 -3.79 2.79 -10.10
CA VAL A 140 -4.91 3.16 -9.24
C VAL A 140 -5.99 3.83 -10.08
N ASN A 141 -7.23 3.40 -9.89
CA ASN A 141 -8.38 4.02 -10.53
C ASN A 141 -8.98 5.07 -9.58
N VAL A 142 -8.82 6.34 -9.91
CA VAL A 142 -9.41 7.46 -9.18
C VAL A 142 -10.79 7.75 -9.79
N LYS A 143 -11.84 7.56 -9.01
CA LYS A 143 -13.24 7.69 -9.46
C LYS A 143 -13.85 8.98 -8.94
N PRO A 144 -14.83 9.56 -9.66
CA PRO A 144 -15.62 10.67 -9.15
C PRO A 144 -16.43 10.22 -7.93
N TYR A 145 -16.74 11.16 -7.06
CA TYR A 145 -17.77 10.95 -6.05
C TYR A 145 -19.12 11.02 -6.72
N LEU A 146 -19.91 9.97 -6.57
CA LEU A 146 -21.26 9.91 -7.10
C LEU A 146 -22.25 10.22 -5.98
N THR A 147 -23.13 11.18 -6.24
CA THR A 147 -24.27 11.52 -5.38
C THR A 147 -25.56 10.94 -5.96
N ALA A 148 -26.66 11.05 -5.24
CA ALA A 148 -27.97 10.66 -5.76
C ALA A 148 -28.39 11.46 -7.01
N GLU A 149 -27.88 12.68 -7.15
CA GLU A 149 -28.14 13.57 -8.29
C GLU A 149 -27.44 13.13 -9.57
N ASP A 150 -26.33 12.42 -9.44
CA ASP A 150 -25.53 11.89 -10.57
C ASP A 150 -26.12 10.60 -11.14
N LEU A 151 -27.14 10.05 -10.51
CA LEU A 151 -27.79 8.81 -10.96
C LEU A 151 -28.77 9.09 -12.10
N THR A 152 -28.89 8.10 -13.00
CA THR A 152 -29.93 8.15 -14.04
C THR A 152 -31.34 8.13 -13.41
N MET A 153 -32.35 8.60 -14.16
CA MET A 153 -33.76 8.55 -13.71
C MET A 153 -34.18 7.13 -13.30
N GLU A 154 -33.74 6.11 -14.04
CA GLU A 154 -34.03 4.71 -13.71
C GLU A 154 -33.40 4.27 -12.39
N GLN A 155 -32.16 4.67 -12.14
CA GLN A 155 -31.45 4.39 -10.89
C GLN A 155 -32.09 5.13 -9.71
N GLN A 156 -32.48 6.38 -9.88
CA GLN A 156 -33.20 7.15 -8.87
C GLN A 156 -34.56 6.52 -8.54
N ALA A 157 -35.34 6.13 -9.56
CA ALA A 157 -36.62 5.42 -9.37
C ALA A 157 -36.43 4.09 -8.63
N LEU A 158 -35.35 3.35 -8.91
CA LEU A 158 -35.02 2.12 -8.21
C LEU A 158 -34.73 2.38 -6.73
N LEU A 159 -33.93 3.41 -6.41
CA LEU A 159 -33.65 3.81 -5.03
C LEU A 159 -34.91 4.17 -4.27
N GLU A 160 -35.79 4.96 -4.89
CA GLU A 160 -37.06 5.34 -4.31
C GLU A 160 -37.98 4.13 -4.09
N GLY A 161 -38.03 3.20 -5.04
CA GLY A 161 -38.76 1.95 -4.91
C GLY A 161 -38.31 1.09 -3.74
N TYR A 162 -37.00 1.03 -3.46
CA TYR A 162 -36.46 0.34 -2.27
C TYR A 162 -36.74 1.11 -0.98
N LYS A 163 -36.59 2.43 -0.99
CA LYS A 163 -36.91 3.30 0.17
C LYS A 163 -38.36 3.15 0.61
N ASN A 164 -39.30 3.06 -0.35
CA ASN A 164 -40.72 2.83 -0.08
C ASN A 164 -40.99 1.46 0.54
N LYS A 165 -40.06 0.49 0.37
CA LYS A 165 -40.09 -0.83 1.02
C LYS A 165 -39.33 -0.86 2.35
N GLY A 166 -38.89 0.28 2.86
CA GLY A 166 -38.15 0.39 4.12
C GLY A 166 -36.64 0.12 4.00
N VAL A 167 -36.09 0.02 2.77
CA VAL A 167 -34.66 -0.24 2.54
C VAL A 167 -34.01 1.03 2.00
N ASP A 168 -33.18 1.67 2.80
CA ASP A 168 -32.42 2.84 2.37
C ASP A 168 -31.08 2.41 1.73
N LEU A 169 -30.98 2.53 0.40
CA LEU A 169 -29.79 2.23 -0.38
C LEU A 169 -28.93 3.46 -0.67
N THR A 170 -29.27 4.66 -0.19
CA THR A 170 -28.50 5.88 -0.48
C THR A 170 -27.05 5.78 -0.03
N LYS A 171 -26.77 5.08 1.08
CA LYS A 171 -25.41 4.80 1.58
C LYS A 171 -24.59 3.86 0.67
N TRP A 172 -25.22 3.25 -0.32
CA TRP A 172 -24.58 2.33 -1.27
C TRP A 172 -24.31 2.98 -2.63
N ILE A 173 -24.64 4.27 -2.76
CA ILE A 173 -24.32 5.03 -3.96
C ILE A 173 -22.80 5.26 -3.99
N GLY A 174 -22.18 5.02 -5.14
CA GLY A 174 -20.75 5.21 -5.35
C GLY A 174 -19.97 3.91 -5.45
N VAL A 175 -18.66 3.97 -5.18
CA VAL A 175 -17.76 2.82 -5.30
C VAL A 175 -17.65 2.09 -3.98
N ILE A 176 -18.14 0.86 -3.95
CA ILE A 176 -18.02 -0.02 -2.79
C ILE A 176 -16.82 -0.93 -3.02
N PRO A 177 -15.75 -0.83 -2.21
CA PRO A 177 -14.65 -1.76 -2.31
C PRO A 177 -15.10 -3.14 -1.83
N VAL A 178 -15.01 -4.15 -2.71
CA VAL A 178 -15.32 -5.54 -2.37
C VAL A 178 -14.02 -6.33 -2.33
N LYS A 179 -13.72 -6.95 -1.20
CA LYS A 179 -12.64 -7.93 -1.09
C LYS A 179 -13.21 -9.31 -1.37
N VAL A 180 -12.82 -9.91 -2.50
CA VAL A 180 -13.14 -11.30 -2.81
C VAL A 180 -11.99 -12.18 -2.33
N THR A 181 -12.27 -13.10 -1.37
CA THR A 181 -11.33 -14.15 -0.98
C THR A 181 -11.78 -15.43 -1.68
N VAL A 182 -10.92 -15.98 -2.51
CA VAL A 182 -11.15 -17.29 -3.13
C VAL A 182 -10.36 -18.30 -2.30
N ASP A 183 -11.06 -19.19 -1.62
CA ASP A 183 -10.44 -20.35 -0.97
C ASP A 183 -10.13 -21.37 -2.08
N VAL A 184 -8.83 -21.70 -2.23
CA VAL A 184 -8.31 -22.69 -3.19
C VAL A 184 -7.90 -23.93 -2.41
#